data_83092834cc97cd7aad3c611b7a008f1e
#
_entry.id   83092834cc97cd7aad3c611b7a008f1e
#
_cell.length_a   1.000
_cell.length_b   1.000
_cell.length_c   1.000
_cell.angle_alpha   90.00
_cell.angle_beta   90.00
_cell.angle_gamma   90.00
#
_symmetry.space_group_name_H-M   'P 1'
#
loop_
_entity.id
_entity.type
_entity.pdbx_description
1 polymer ?
#
loop_
_entity_poly.entity_id
_entity_poly.type
_entity_poly.pdbx_seq_one_letter_code
_entity_poly.pdbx_strand_id
1 'polypeptide(L)'
;MNQNYFYLTLFEYLDKVRPIITDNNSEEELLEFTKKRVQLAEKEFELQRRKGIDVLAAQEIAQEILFEGLMSEEEMLLRDLIEKSISDLNKTMCGGKELNALIKQLLPVYHELKTNAEIPDTQIKHELIIKIDNLILSNGF
;
A
#
# COMPACT_ATOMS: atom_id res chain seq x y z
N MET A 1 22.29 11.59 -2.84
CA MET A 1 20.90 11.64 -2.36
C MET A 1 20.92 11.69 -0.84
N ASN A 2 20.11 12.52 -0.23
CA ASN A 2 20.11 12.66 1.22
C ASN A 2 18.94 11.91 1.85
N GLN A 3 18.97 11.77 3.19
CA GLN A 3 17.96 11.08 3.98
C GLN A 3 16.57 11.65 3.78
N ASN A 4 16.46 12.95 3.51
CA ASN A 4 15.18 13.63 3.41
C ASN A 4 14.30 13.08 2.29
N TYR A 5 14.89 12.65 1.18
CA TYR A 5 14.12 12.06 0.08
C TYR A 5 13.37 10.80 0.51
N PHE A 6 14.09 9.85 1.12
CA PHE A 6 13.48 8.59 1.55
C PHE A 6 12.51 8.81 2.71
N TYR A 7 12.87 9.71 3.63
CA TYR A 7 12.01 10.05 4.76
C TYR A 7 10.68 10.62 4.29
N LEU A 8 10.71 11.63 3.43
CA LEU A 8 9.50 12.26 2.90
C LEU A 8 8.67 11.27 2.08
N THR A 9 9.32 10.45 1.26
CA THR A 9 8.65 9.45 0.44
C THR A 9 7.87 8.45 1.30
N LEU A 10 8.52 7.90 2.33
CA LEU A 10 7.88 6.94 3.22
C LEU A 10 6.83 7.60 4.10
N PHE A 11 7.14 8.77 4.65
CA PHE A 11 6.23 9.50 5.52
C PHE A 11 4.93 9.86 4.79
N GLU A 12 5.03 10.38 3.58
CA GLU A 12 3.85 10.70 2.76
C GLU A 12 3.04 9.46 2.44
N TYR A 13 3.71 8.35 2.15
CA TYR A 13 3.04 7.08 1.89
C TYR A 13 2.27 6.59 3.13
N LEU A 14 2.89 6.59 4.29
CA LEU A 14 2.28 6.15 5.55
C LEU A 14 1.13 7.05 5.96
N ASP A 15 1.25 8.35 5.75
CA ASP A 15 0.20 9.32 6.06
C ASP A 15 -1.01 9.12 5.14
N LYS A 16 -0.77 8.85 3.87
CA LYS A 16 -1.82 8.74 2.85
C LYS A 16 -2.53 7.37 2.88
N VAL A 17 -1.76 6.29 2.96
CA VAL A 17 -2.30 4.93 2.82
C VAL A 17 -2.39 4.19 4.15
N ARG A 18 -1.41 4.36 5.01
CA ARG A 18 -1.31 3.72 6.31
C ARG A 18 -1.51 2.20 6.23
N PRO A 19 -0.47 1.46 5.80
CA PRO A 19 -0.56 0.00 5.64
C PRO A 19 -1.10 -0.71 6.89
N ILE A 20 -1.79 -1.81 6.69
CA ILE A 20 -2.41 -2.59 7.78
C ILE A 20 -1.40 -2.96 8.86
N ILE A 21 -0.18 -3.33 8.44
CA ILE A 21 0.89 -3.72 9.37
C ILE A 21 1.26 -2.60 10.36
N THR A 22 1.03 -1.33 9.97
CA THR A 22 1.37 -0.17 10.81
C THR A 22 0.13 0.56 11.34
N ASP A 23 -1.08 0.10 11.02
CA ASP A 23 -2.34 0.80 11.31
C ASP A 23 -2.59 0.93 12.83
N ASN A 24 -2.15 -0.05 13.61
CA ASN A 24 -2.37 -0.09 15.05
C ASN A 24 -1.22 0.55 15.86
N ASN A 25 -0.23 1.11 15.19
CA ASN A 25 0.93 1.70 15.85
C ASN A 25 0.68 3.17 16.21
N SER A 26 1.28 3.61 17.31
CA SER A 26 1.26 5.03 17.71
C SER A 26 2.09 5.87 16.73
N GLU A 27 1.93 7.21 16.79
CA GLU A 27 2.74 8.11 15.97
C GLU A 27 4.24 7.99 16.28
N GLU A 28 4.61 7.79 17.55
CA GLU A 28 6.00 7.58 17.94
C GLU A 28 6.57 6.31 17.35
N GLU A 29 5.80 5.22 17.39
CA GLU A 29 6.20 3.95 16.79
C GLU A 29 6.34 4.07 15.27
N LEU A 30 5.44 4.80 14.61
CA LEU A 30 5.53 5.04 13.18
C LEU A 30 6.74 5.89 12.82
N LEU A 31 7.06 6.88 13.63
CA LEU A 31 8.23 7.72 13.42
C LEU A 31 9.52 6.91 13.57
N GLU A 32 9.60 6.06 14.59
CA GLU A 32 10.75 5.18 14.81
C GLU A 32 10.90 4.18 13.66
N PHE A 33 9.80 3.58 13.25
CA PHE A 33 9.78 2.68 12.10
C PHE A 33 10.29 3.38 10.84
N THR A 34 9.81 4.60 10.59
CA THR A 34 10.21 5.39 9.44
C THR A 34 11.71 5.65 9.44
N LYS A 35 12.26 6.06 10.58
CA LYS A 35 13.71 6.31 10.71
C LYS A 35 14.55 5.08 10.42
N LYS A 36 14.18 3.94 10.97
CA LYS A 36 14.92 2.69 10.74
C LYS A 36 14.87 2.26 9.29
N ARG A 37 13.69 2.35 8.68
CA ARG A 37 13.50 1.94 7.29
C ARG A 37 14.27 2.87 6.34
N VAL A 38 14.27 4.17 6.61
CA VAL A 38 15.02 5.16 5.83
C VAL A 38 16.53 4.88 5.91
N GLN A 39 17.04 4.54 7.08
CA GLN A 39 18.46 4.20 7.24
C GLN A 39 18.84 2.99 6.40
N LEU A 40 18.00 1.95 6.36
CA LEU A 40 18.24 0.76 5.54
C LEU A 40 18.23 1.10 4.05
N ALA A 41 17.26 1.90 3.61
CA ALA A 41 17.16 2.31 2.21
C ALA A 41 18.36 3.17 1.79
N GLU A 42 18.81 4.07 2.65
CA GLU A 42 19.98 4.91 2.38
C GLU A 42 21.26 4.10 2.25
N LYS A 43 21.46 3.11 3.14
CA LYS A 43 22.60 2.20 3.05
C LYS A 43 22.61 1.43 1.74
N GLU A 44 21.45 0.95 1.33
CA GLU A 44 21.32 0.21 0.06
C GLU A 44 21.59 1.13 -1.12
N PHE A 45 21.11 2.37 -1.09
CA PHE A 45 21.39 3.35 -2.13
C PHE A 45 22.90 3.57 -2.28
N GLU A 46 23.59 3.82 -1.18
CA GLU A 46 25.04 4.02 -1.19
C GLU A 46 25.78 2.80 -1.74
N LEU A 47 25.37 1.60 -1.30
CA LEU A 47 25.97 0.35 -1.78
C LEU A 47 25.83 0.20 -3.29
N GLN A 48 24.64 0.45 -3.83
CA GLN A 48 24.40 0.38 -5.27
C GLN A 48 25.20 1.41 -6.04
N ARG A 49 25.34 2.62 -5.51
CA ARG A 49 26.15 3.66 -6.13
C ARG A 49 27.64 3.27 -6.16
N ARG A 50 28.13 2.64 -5.11
CA ARG A 50 29.52 2.14 -5.08
C ARG A 50 29.78 1.06 -6.10
N LYS A 51 28.76 0.27 -6.45
CA LYS A 51 28.83 -0.76 -7.49
C LYS A 51 28.78 -0.16 -8.90
N GLY A 52 28.62 1.15 -9.03
CA GLY A 52 28.53 1.81 -10.33
C GLY A 52 27.15 1.89 -10.91
N ILE A 53 26.11 1.52 -10.14
CA ILE A 53 24.70 1.64 -10.56
C ILE A 53 24.32 3.12 -10.61
N ASP A 54 23.60 3.54 -11.65
CA ASP A 54 23.23 4.95 -11.78
C ASP A 54 22.22 5.39 -10.69
N VAL A 55 22.05 6.71 -10.54
CA VAL A 55 21.25 7.29 -9.47
C VAL A 55 19.80 6.78 -9.50
N LEU A 56 19.16 6.78 -10.67
CA LEU A 56 17.75 6.38 -10.78
C LEU A 56 17.55 4.91 -10.44
N ALA A 57 18.41 4.03 -10.97
CA ALA A 57 18.33 2.61 -10.67
C ALA A 57 18.64 2.32 -9.20
N ALA A 58 19.62 3.02 -8.61
CA ALA A 58 19.93 2.89 -7.20
C ALA A 58 18.77 3.35 -6.31
N GLN A 59 18.05 4.40 -6.70
CA GLN A 59 16.86 4.87 -5.99
C GLN A 59 15.74 3.83 -6.03
N GLU A 60 15.51 3.21 -7.18
CA GLU A 60 14.48 2.19 -7.32
C GLU A 60 14.74 1.00 -6.40
N ILE A 61 16.00 0.55 -6.35
CA ILE A 61 16.40 -0.56 -5.48
C ILE A 61 16.20 -0.18 -4.01
N ALA A 62 16.61 1.03 -3.62
CA ALA A 62 16.45 1.51 -2.25
C ALA A 62 14.97 1.66 -1.88
N GLN A 63 14.12 2.08 -2.80
CA GLN A 63 12.68 2.20 -2.56
C GLN A 63 12.02 0.85 -2.33
N GLU A 64 12.50 -0.22 -2.95
CA GLU A 64 11.99 -1.57 -2.66
C GLU A 64 12.20 -1.93 -1.19
N ILE A 65 13.36 -1.58 -0.64
CA ILE A 65 13.63 -1.79 0.79
C ILE A 65 12.75 -0.89 1.65
N LEU A 66 12.58 0.36 1.23
CA LEU A 66 11.77 1.34 1.95
C LEU A 66 10.34 0.86 2.17
N PHE A 67 9.75 0.20 1.18
CA PHE A 67 8.36 -0.25 1.21
C PHE A 67 8.19 -1.75 1.49
N GLU A 68 9.28 -2.46 1.76
CA GLU A 68 9.25 -3.91 1.98
C GLU A 68 8.31 -4.28 3.12
N GLY A 69 7.41 -5.23 2.87
CA GLY A 69 6.49 -5.75 3.87
C GLY A 69 5.36 -4.83 4.28
N LEU A 70 5.29 -3.61 3.73
CA LEU A 70 4.25 -2.66 4.11
C LEU A 70 2.90 -2.98 3.50
N MET A 71 2.89 -3.51 2.29
CA MET A 71 1.65 -3.86 1.61
C MET A 71 1.88 -5.07 0.71
N SER A 72 1.03 -6.10 0.86
CA SER A 72 1.08 -7.29 0.02
C SER A 72 0.50 -7.00 -1.36
N GLU A 73 0.72 -7.92 -2.33
CA GLU A 73 0.14 -7.80 -3.67
C GLU A 73 -1.39 -7.78 -3.61
N GLU A 74 -1.98 -8.61 -2.74
CA GLU A 74 -3.43 -8.65 -2.56
C GLU A 74 -3.96 -7.33 -1.99
N GLU A 75 -3.27 -6.76 -1.01
CA GLU A 75 -3.66 -5.46 -0.45
C GLU A 75 -3.56 -4.35 -1.49
N MET A 76 -2.51 -4.34 -2.31
CA MET A 76 -2.34 -3.36 -3.39
C MET A 76 -3.44 -3.48 -4.43
N LEU A 77 -3.81 -4.69 -4.81
CA LEU A 77 -4.89 -4.92 -5.76
C LEU A 77 -6.22 -4.39 -5.21
N LEU A 78 -6.53 -4.71 -3.96
CA LEU A 78 -7.76 -4.24 -3.30
C LEU A 78 -7.79 -2.73 -3.20
N ARG A 79 -6.66 -2.11 -2.84
CA ARG A 79 -6.55 -0.67 -2.78
C ARG A 79 -6.86 -0.03 -4.14
N ASP A 80 -6.26 -0.56 -5.21
CA ASP A 80 -6.46 -0.03 -6.55
C ASP A 80 -7.92 -0.16 -6.99
N LEU A 81 -8.56 -1.29 -6.67
CA LEU A 81 -9.98 -1.50 -6.98
C LEU A 81 -10.87 -0.55 -6.18
N ILE A 82 -10.58 -0.31 -4.91
CA ILE A 82 -11.33 0.61 -4.06
C ILE A 82 -11.20 2.04 -4.61
N GLU A 83 -9.99 2.48 -4.92
CA GLU A 83 -9.76 3.82 -5.47
C GLU A 83 -10.50 4.02 -6.80
N LYS A 84 -10.50 3.02 -7.66
CA LYS A 84 -11.23 3.06 -8.92
C LYS A 84 -12.73 3.15 -8.69
N SER A 85 -13.29 2.36 -7.78
CA SER A 85 -14.71 2.39 -7.46
C SER A 85 -15.13 3.73 -6.87
N ILE A 86 -14.32 4.31 -5.99
CA ILE A 86 -14.57 5.65 -5.43
C ILE A 86 -14.65 6.68 -6.56
N SER A 87 -13.72 6.63 -7.50
CA SER A 87 -13.70 7.53 -8.66
C SER A 87 -14.93 7.32 -9.54
N ASP A 88 -15.25 6.06 -9.88
CA ASP A 88 -16.37 5.71 -10.75
C ASP A 88 -17.73 6.09 -10.14
N LEU A 89 -17.85 6.01 -8.81
CA LEU A 89 -19.07 6.40 -8.10
C LEU A 89 -19.11 7.89 -7.77
N ASN A 90 -18.11 8.64 -8.20
CA ASN A 90 -18.03 10.09 -8.00
C ASN A 90 -18.02 10.46 -6.51
N LYS A 91 -17.36 9.65 -5.70
CA LYS A 91 -17.25 9.85 -4.25
C LYS A 91 -15.92 10.49 -3.88
N THR A 92 -15.86 11.05 -2.67
CA THR A 92 -14.62 11.62 -2.12
C THR A 92 -13.67 10.51 -1.70
N MET A 93 -12.38 10.65 -1.99
CA MET A 93 -11.36 9.70 -1.54
C MET A 93 -11.38 9.59 -0.02
N CYS A 94 -11.40 8.35 0.47
CA CYS A 94 -11.33 8.10 1.91
C CYS A 94 -9.91 8.26 2.44
N GLY A 95 -9.78 8.51 3.75
CA GLY A 95 -8.49 8.58 4.42
C GLY A 95 -7.82 7.21 4.52
N GLY A 96 -6.56 7.21 4.92
CA GLY A 96 -5.78 5.97 5.03
C GLY A 96 -6.40 4.94 5.96
N LYS A 97 -7.01 5.37 7.07
CA LYS A 97 -7.64 4.45 8.03
C LYS A 97 -8.89 3.80 7.46
N GLU A 98 -9.74 4.55 6.78
CA GLU A 98 -10.94 4.03 6.14
C GLU A 98 -10.57 3.09 5.01
N LEU A 99 -9.56 3.44 4.23
CA LEU A 99 -9.06 2.59 3.16
C LEU A 99 -8.54 1.25 3.71
N ASN A 100 -7.75 1.28 4.77
CA ASN A 100 -7.25 0.07 5.41
C ASN A 100 -8.36 -0.78 6.01
N ALA A 101 -9.38 -0.16 6.59
CA ALA A 101 -10.55 -0.87 7.12
C ALA A 101 -11.28 -1.64 6.02
N LEU A 102 -11.48 -1.01 4.86
CA LEU A 102 -12.08 -1.67 3.70
C LEU A 102 -11.21 -2.82 3.20
N ILE A 103 -9.90 -2.62 3.12
CA ILE A 103 -8.96 -3.68 2.71
C ILE A 103 -9.04 -4.86 3.68
N LYS A 104 -9.06 -4.61 4.99
CA LYS A 104 -9.17 -5.67 5.99
C LYS A 104 -10.46 -6.48 5.84
N GLN A 105 -11.57 -5.81 5.53
CA GLN A 105 -12.85 -6.49 5.32
C GLN A 105 -12.85 -7.33 4.05
N LEU A 106 -12.13 -6.89 3.02
CA LEU A 106 -12.12 -7.54 1.71
C LEU A 106 -11.08 -8.64 1.58
N LEU A 107 -10.00 -8.61 2.36
CA LEU A 107 -8.95 -9.64 2.28
C LEU A 107 -9.49 -11.07 2.44
N PRO A 108 -10.31 -11.38 3.46
CA PRO A 108 -10.87 -12.74 3.59
C PRO A 108 -11.73 -13.14 2.39
N VAL A 109 -12.50 -12.20 1.86
CA VAL A 109 -13.35 -12.44 0.68
C VAL A 109 -12.48 -12.74 -0.54
N TYR A 110 -11.43 -11.95 -0.74
CA TYR A 110 -10.49 -12.15 -1.84
C TYR A 110 -9.81 -13.52 -1.76
N HIS A 111 -9.33 -13.88 -0.56
CA HIS A 111 -8.69 -15.19 -0.33
C HIS A 111 -9.65 -16.34 -0.61
N GLU A 112 -10.90 -16.23 -0.17
CA GLU A 112 -11.91 -17.24 -0.42
C GLU A 112 -12.16 -17.42 -1.93
N LEU A 113 -12.32 -16.33 -2.66
CA LEU A 113 -12.51 -16.37 -4.11
C LEU A 113 -11.31 -16.95 -4.83
N LYS A 114 -10.10 -16.59 -4.37
CA LYS A 114 -8.84 -17.03 -4.99
C LYS A 114 -8.57 -18.52 -4.76
N THR A 115 -9.02 -19.10 -3.64
CA THR A 115 -8.83 -20.53 -3.35
C THR A 115 -9.72 -21.41 -4.22
N ASN A 116 -10.77 -20.85 -4.82
CA ASN A 116 -11.63 -21.59 -5.74
C ASN A 116 -11.01 -21.54 -7.16
N ALA A 117 -10.32 -22.62 -7.54
CA ALA A 117 -9.60 -22.70 -8.81
C ALA A 117 -10.52 -22.65 -10.05
N GLU A 118 -11.83 -22.82 -9.87
CA GLU A 118 -12.81 -22.79 -10.96
C GLU A 118 -13.22 -21.37 -11.34
N ILE A 119 -12.92 -20.37 -10.52
CA ILE A 119 -13.29 -18.99 -10.77
C ILE A 119 -12.17 -18.28 -11.53
N PRO A 120 -12.42 -17.75 -12.74
CA PRO A 120 -11.42 -16.96 -13.48
C PRO A 120 -11.08 -15.65 -12.76
N ASP A 121 -9.86 -15.14 -12.96
CA ASP A 121 -9.41 -13.88 -12.35
C ASP A 121 -10.32 -12.70 -12.69
N THR A 122 -10.85 -12.66 -13.91
CA THR A 122 -11.75 -11.59 -14.33
C THR A 122 -13.05 -11.60 -13.52
N GLN A 123 -13.55 -12.79 -13.21
CA GLN A 123 -14.76 -12.94 -12.37
C GLN A 123 -14.48 -12.57 -10.92
N ILE A 124 -13.30 -12.94 -10.40
CA ILE A 124 -12.89 -12.55 -9.04
C ILE A 124 -12.88 -11.03 -8.91
N LYS A 125 -12.28 -10.32 -9.86
CA LYS A 125 -12.26 -8.86 -9.88
C LYS A 125 -13.66 -8.28 -9.94
N HIS A 126 -14.53 -8.84 -10.78
CA HIS A 126 -15.90 -8.38 -10.93
C HIS A 126 -16.69 -8.51 -9.61
N GLU A 127 -16.58 -9.65 -8.95
CA GLU A 127 -17.24 -9.86 -7.66
C GLU A 127 -16.71 -8.96 -6.56
N LEU A 128 -15.37 -8.72 -6.56
CA LEU A 128 -14.76 -7.77 -5.63
C LEU A 128 -15.28 -6.36 -5.85
N ILE A 129 -15.40 -5.92 -7.09
CA ILE A 129 -15.89 -4.59 -7.44
C ILE A 129 -17.33 -4.41 -6.94
N ILE A 130 -18.20 -5.41 -7.12
CA ILE A 130 -19.57 -5.36 -6.62
C ILE A 130 -19.59 -5.19 -5.11
N LYS A 131 -18.79 -5.96 -4.39
CA LYS A 131 -18.71 -5.85 -2.92
C LYS A 131 -18.13 -4.50 -2.48
N ILE A 132 -17.12 -4.02 -3.17
CA ILE A 132 -16.52 -2.71 -2.89
C ILE A 132 -17.55 -1.60 -3.07
N ASP A 133 -18.27 -1.61 -4.18
CA ASP A 133 -19.31 -0.61 -4.46
C ASP A 133 -20.38 -0.60 -3.37
N ASN A 134 -20.82 -1.79 -2.94
CA ASN A 134 -21.81 -1.92 -1.87
C ASN A 134 -21.27 -1.36 -0.55
N LEU A 135 -20.02 -1.64 -0.21
CA LEU A 135 -19.41 -1.13 1.02
C LEU A 135 -19.26 0.39 0.98
N ILE A 136 -18.84 0.94 -0.17
CA ILE A 136 -18.68 2.39 -0.32
C ILE A 136 -20.03 3.09 -0.15
N LEU A 137 -21.07 2.58 -0.79
CA LEU A 137 -22.41 3.16 -0.71
C LEU A 137 -23.00 3.02 0.70
N SER A 138 -22.75 1.89 1.38
CA SER A 138 -23.24 1.64 2.73
C SER A 138 -22.55 2.49 3.78
N ASN A 139 -21.28 2.85 3.58
CA ASN A 139 -20.49 3.62 4.54
C ASN A 139 -20.58 5.14 4.34
N GLY A 140 -21.35 5.60 3.36
CA GLY A 140 -21.61 7.03 3.17
C GLY A 140 -20.45 7.83 2.58
N PHE A 141 -19.56 7.19 1.86
CA PHE A 141 -18.47 7.89 1.15
C PHE A 141 -19.01 8.78 0.03
#